data_269ac6d118f56d56f33b57ab7e900575
#
_entry.id   269ac6d118f56d56f33b57ab7e900575
#
_cell.length_a   1.000
_cell.length_b   1.000
_cell.length_c   1.000
_cell.angle_alpha   90.00
_cell.angle_beta   90.00
_cell.angle_gamma   90.00
#
_symmetry.space_group_name_H-M   'P 1'
#
loop_
_entity.id
_entity.type
_entity.pdbx_description
1 polymer ?
#
loop_
_entity_poly.entity_id
_entity_poly.type
_entity_poly.pdbx_seq_one_letter_code
_entity_poly.pdbx_strand_id
1 'polypeptide(L)'
;MTRQKILITGASSGLGAGMARVFAAKGRDLALCARRTDRLDELKSELGQRYPNVTVAVSALDVNDHEQVPKVFAELSDALGGVDRVVVNAGIGKGAPLGSGKLLANKTTIETNLVAALVQIETALEMFKTSGSGHLVLISSVLGARGVPGVKAAYAASKAGVRSLGESLRAEYRSGPIKVSVIEPGYIESEMTAKSNSTMLMVDNATGVKALVDAIEREPGRAAVPWWPWAPLVQVMRVLPPRLTKWFA
;
A
#
# COMPACT_ATOMS: atom_id res chain seq x y z
N MET A 1 -13.22 0.31 17.27
CA MET A 1 -13.27 -1.18 17.15
C MET A 1 -11.98 -1.64 16.51
N THR A 2 -11.43 -2.76 16.94
CA THR A 2 -10.22 -3.33 16.33
C THR A 2 -10.59 -4.12 15.08
N ARG A 3 -9.94 -3.82 13.94
CA ARG A 3 -10.18 -4.55 12.69
C ARG A 3 -9.57 -5.94 12.77
N GLN A 4 -10.33 -6.98 12.44
CA GLN A 4 -9.93 -8.37 12.61
C GLN A 4 -9.61 -9.06 11.28
N LYS A 5 -10.29 -8.70 10.20
CA LYS A 5 -10.24 -9.37 8.90
C LYS A 5 -9.66 -8.42 7.85
N ILE A 6 -8.43 -8.67 7.42
CA ILE A 6 -7.63 -7.71 6.67
C ILE A 6 -7.29 -8.27 5.29
N LEU A 7 -7.69 -7.57 4.23
CA LEU A 7 -7.28 -7.85 2.86
C LEU A 7 -6.06 -7.00 2.50
N ILE A 8 -5.01 -7.63 1.97
CA ILE A 8 -3.77 -6.95 1.56
C ILE A 8 -3.44 -7.32 0.11
N THR A 9 -3.36 -6.32 -0.76
CA THR A 9 -2.89 -6.52 -2.14
C THR A 9 -1.39 -6.39 -2.26
N GLY A 10 -0.77 -7.10 -3.21
CA GLY A 10 0.69 -7.13 -3.35
C GLY A 10 1.40 -7.80 -2.18
N ALA A 11 0.78 -8.83 -1.60
CA ALA A 11 1.23 -9.48 -0.38
C ALA A 11 2.38 -10.49 -0.57
N SER A 12 2.83 -10.75 -1.80
CA SER A 12 3.86 -11.77 -2.07
C SER A 12 5.30 -11.34 -1.72
N SER A 13 5.55 -10.09 -1.35
CA SER A 13 6.89 -9.60 -0.97
C SER A 13 6.86 -8.24 -0.29
N GLY A 14 8.04 -7.77 0.13
CA GLY A 14 8.27 -6.42 0.63
C GLY A 14 7.33 -6.00 1.76
N LEU A 15 6.74 -4.82 1.65
CA LEU A 15 5.84 -4.28 2.68
C LEU A 15 4.59 -5.12 2.86
N GLY A 16 4.01 -5.66 1.77
CA GLY A 16 2.78 -6.46 1.83
C GLY A 16 2.98 -7.75 2.65
N ALA A 17 4.01 -8.54 2.33
CA ALA A 17 4.34 -9.75 3.08
C ALA A 17 4.75 -9.44 4.53
N GLY A 18 5.51 -8.36 4.72
CA GLY A 18 5.87 -7.91 6.07
C GLY A 18 4.64 -7.53 6.90
N MET A 19 3.71 -6.75 6.34
CA MET A 19 2.46 -6.39 7.02
C MET A 19 1.64 -7.64 7.38
N ALA A 20 1.54 -8.63 6.47
CA ALA A 20 0.84 -9.88 6.73
C ALA A 20 1.41 -10.59 7.98
N ARG A 21 2.74 -10.69 8.10
CA ARG A 21 3.41 -11.29 9.28
C ARG A 21 3.08 -10.55 10.58
N VAL A 22 3.14 -9.22 10.55
CA VAL A 22 2.88 -8.42 11.76
C VAL A 22 1.40 -8.44 12.14
N PHE A 23 0.49 -8.43 11.19
CA PHE A 23 -0.94 -8.57 11.46
C PHE A 23 -1.29 -9.97 11.98
N ALA A 24 -0.72 -11.05 11.42
CA ALA A 24 -0.89 -12.40 11.94
C ALA A 24 -0.40 -12.52 13.40
N ALA A 25 0.75 -11.93 13.72
CA ALA A 25 1.28 -11.87 15.08
C ALA A 25 0.34 -11.12 16.05
N LYS A 26 -0.53 -10.25 15.55
CA LYS A 26 -1.57 -9.57 16.33
C LYS A 26 -2.91 -10.35 16.34
N GLY A 27 -2.95 -11.57 15.81
CA GLY A 27 -4.14 -12.42 15.76
C GLY A 27 -5.20 -11.95 14.75
N ARG A 28 -4.78 -11.33 13.63
CA ARG A 28 -5.70 -10.88 12.58
C ARG A 28 -5.82 -11.94 11.48
N ASP A 29 -7.04 -12.21 11.01
CA ASP A 29 -7.30 -13.02 9.84
C ASP A 29 -6.91 -12.26 8.57
N LEU A 30 -6.35 -12.96 7.59
CA LEU A 30 -5.71 -12.37 6.44
C LEU A 30 -6.26 -12.91 5.12
N ALA A 31 -6.63 -12.02 4.24
CA ALA A 31 -6.91 -12.24 2.83
C ALA A 31 -5.76 -11.63 2.02
N LEU A 32 -4.95 -12.44 1.37
CA LEU A 32 -3.73 -12.01 0.71
C LEU A 32 -3.81 -12.27 -0.78
N CYS A 33 -3.54 -11.25 -1.61
CA CYS A 33 -3.50 -11.46 -3.05
C CYS A 33 -2.28 -10.82 -3.72
N ALA A 34 -1.80 -11.50 -4.76
CA ALA A 34 -0.68 -11.06 -5.60
C ALA A 34 -0.58 -11.95 -6.83
N ARG A 35 0.31 -11.60 -7.78
CA ARG A 35 0.59 -12.39 -8.99
C ARG A 35 1.42 -13.66 -8.73
N ARG A 36 2.32 -13.62 -7.72
CA ARG A 36 3.23 -14.72 -7.38
C ARG A 36 2.57 -15.62 -6.36
N THR A 37 1.86 -16.62 -6.84
CA THR A 37 1.08 -17.55 -6.00
C THR A 37 1.96 -18.46 -5.17
N ASP A 38 3.09 -18.90 -5.72
CA ASP A 38 4.12 -19.69 -5.03
C ASP A 38 4.53 -19.02 -3.71
N ARG A 39 4.82 -17.71 -3.75
CA ARG A 39 5.20 -16.95 -2.57
C ARG A 39 4.04 -16.67 -1.61
N LEU A 40 2.80 -16.61 -2.11
CA LEU A 40 1.62 -16.51 -1.25
C LEU A 40 1.38 -17.82 -0.49
N ASP A 41 1.56 -18.96 -1.14
CA ASP A 41 1.40 -20.27 -0.53
C ASP A 41 2.48 -20.54 0.52
N GLU A 42 3.75 -20.16 0.24
CA GLU A 42 4.83 -20.16 1.23
C GLU A 42 4.48 -19.30 2.46
N LEU A 43 4.02 -18.05 2.23
CA LEU A 43 3.64 -17.14 3.30
C LEU A 43 2.43 -17.68 4.10
N LYS A 44 1.43 -18.24 3.43
CA LYS A 44 0.27 -18.89 4.09
C LYS A 44 0.73 -20.05 4.97
N SER A 45 1.61 -20.90 4.47
CA SER A 45 2.17 -22.04 5.24
C SER A 45 2.96 -21.54 6.45
N GLU A 46 3.86 -20.57 6.27
CA GLU A 46 4.61 -19.93 7.36
C GLU A 46 3.69 -19.40 8.46
N LEU A 47 2.66 -18.63 8.06
CA LEU A 47 1.75 -18.00 9.01
C LEU A 47 0.85 -19.01 9.72
N GLY A 48 0.36 -20.04 9.01
CA GLY A 48 -0.45 -21.10 9.59
C GLY A 48 0.31 -21.95 10.62
N GLN A 49 1.60 -22.24 10.38
CA GLN A 49 2.45 -22.93 11.35
C GLN A 49 2.72 -22.08 12.60
N ARG A 50 2.97 -20.78 12.40
CA ARG A 50 3.37 -19.88 13.49
C ARG A 50 2.19 -19.35 14.29
N TYR A 51 1.02 -19.20 13.66
CA TYR A 51 -0.19 -18.61 14.25
C TYR A 51 -1.42 -19.47 13.90
N PRO A 52 -1.58 -20.66 14.51
CA PRO A 52 -2.61 -21.63 14.12
C PRO A 52 -4.05 -21.14 14.32
N ASN A 53 -4.26 -20.09 15.10
CA ASN A 53 -5.57 -19.49 15.34
C ASN A 53 -5.91 -18.36 14.35
N VAL A 54 -5.03 -18.09 13.37
CA VAL A 54 -5.24 -17.05 12.34
C VAL A 54 -5.65 -17.73 11.03
N THR A 55 -6.75 -17.30 10.47
CA THR A 55 -7.18 -17.74 9.13
C THR A 55 -6.40 -16.97 8.07
N VAL A 56 -5.78 -17.68 7.12
CA VAL A 56 -5.09 -17.07 5.98
C VAL A 56 -5.65 -17.61 4.68
N ALA A 57 -6.38 -16.78 3.95
CA ALA A 57 -6.83 -17.03 2.60
C ALA A 57 -5.88 -16.35 1.59
N VAL A 58 -5.60 -17.03 0.46
CA VAL A 58 -4.75 -16.49 -0.60
C VAL A 58 -5.43 -16.65 -1.96
N SER A 59 -5.23 -15.68 -2.86
CA SER A 59 -5.71 -15.77 -4.24
C SER A 59 -4.75 -15.07 -5.20
N ALA A 60 -4.68 -15.58 -6.44
CA ALA A 60 -3.94 -14.95 -7.52
C ALA A 60 -4.65 -13.65 -7.95
N LEU A 61 -3.90 -12.56 -8.09
CA LEU A 61 -4.45 -11.31 -8.63
C LEU A 61 -3.34 -10.49 -9.31
N ASP A 62 -3.52 -10.19 -10.60
CA ASP A 62 -2.89 -9.01 -11.19
C ASP A 62 -3.84 -7.83 -11.05
N VAL A 63 -3.48 -6.84 -10.25
CA VAL A 63 -4.31 -5.65 -10.03
C VAL A 63 -4.56 -4.83 -11.31
N ASN A 64 -3.78 -5.07 -12.37
CA ASN A 64 -4.02 -4.45 -13.70
C ASN A 64 -5.10 -5.19 -14.50
N ASP A 65 -5.51 -6.39 -14.11
CA ASP A 65 -6.73 -7.04 -14.59
C ASP A 65 -7.91 -6.51 -13.78
N HIS A 66 -8.46 -5.39 -14.25
CA HIS A 66 -9.48 -4.63 -13.53
C HIS A 66 -10.77 -5.42 -13.31
N GLU A 67 -11.09 -6.37 -14.20
CA GLU A 67 -12.27 -7.22 -14.07
C GLU A 67 -12.12 -8.33 -13.02
N GLN A 68 -10.88 -8.74 -12.74
CA GLN A 68 -10.56 -9.71 -11.70
C GLN A 68 -10.65 -9.12 -10.29
N VAL A 69 -10.35 -7.84 -10.11
CA VAL A 69 -10.27 -7.22 -8.77
C VAL A 69 -11.54 -7.45 -7.95
N PRO A 70 -12.74 -7.10 -8.42
CA PRO A 70 -13.96 -7.31 -7.62
C PRO A 70 -14.25 -8.79 -7.35
N LYS A 71 -13.97 -9.70 -8.29
CA LYS A 71 -14.17 -11.14 -8.13
C LYS A 71 -13.27 -11.71 -7.02
N VAL A 72 -11.98 -11.40 -7.07
CA VAL A 72 -11.00 -11.88 -6.08
C VAL A 72 -11.25 -11.25 -4.70
N PHE A 73 -11.67 -9.99 -4.63
CA PHE A 73 -12.01 -9.36 -3.36
C PHE A 73 -13.24 -10.02 -2.72
N ALA A 74 -14.27 -10.37 -3.51
CA ALA A 74 -15.44 -11.09 -3.03
C ALA A 74 -15.06 -12.49 -2.55
N GLU A 75 -14.35 -13.29 -3.35
CA GLU A 75 -13.84 -14.62 -3.00
C GLU A 75 -13.07 -14.62 -1.67
N LEU A 76 -12.13 -13.70 -1.52
CA LEU A 76 -11.33 -13.57 -0.31
C LEU A 76 -12.13 -13.08 0.90
N SER A 77 -13.12 -12.22 0.66
CA SER A 77 -14.03 -11.78 1.70
C SER A 77 -14.90 -12.93 2.21
N ASP A 78 -15.44 -13.75 1.30
CA ASP A 78 -16.26 -14.92 1.64
C ASP A 78 -15.43 -15.96 2.42
N ALA A 79 -14.17 -16.19 2.02
CA ALA A 79 -13.25 -17.10 2.70
C ALA A 79 -12.97 -16.72 4.15
N LEU A 80 -13.05 -15.43 4.49
CA LEU A 80 -12.90 -14.92 5.86
C LEU A 80 -14.26 -14.68 6.57
N GLY A 81 -15.39 -14.83 5.88
CA GLY A 81 -16.69 -14.43 6.40
C GLY A 81 -16.79 -12.90 6.61
N GLY A 82 -16.26 -12.13 5.66
CA GLY A 82 -16.20 -10.68 5.62
C GLY A 82 -14.79 -10.10 5.69
N VAL A 83 -14.65 -8.83 5.31
CA VAL A 83 -13.40 -8.02 5.40
C VAL A 83 -13.76 -6.68 6.02
N ASP A 84 -13.03 -6.27 7.05
CA ASP A 84 -13.23 -4.99 7.74
C ASP A 84 -12.10 -3.98 7.53
N ARG A 85 -10.98 -4.41 6.89
CA ARG A 85 -9.89 -3.53 6.43
C ARG A 85 -9.34 -4.00 5.10
N VAL A 86 -9.20 -3.07 4.14
CA VAL A 86 -8.52 -3.30 2.86
C VAL A 86 -7.29 -2.43 2.79
N VAL A 87 -6.13 -3.05 2.56
CA VAL A 87 -4.84 -2.37 2.36
C VAL A 87 -4.48 -2.40 0.87
N VAL A 88 -4.71 -1.30 0.18
CA VAL A 88 -4.32 -1.09 -1.22
C VAL A 88 -2.82 -0.80 -1.25
N ASN A 89 -2.03 -1.87 -1.37
CA ASN A 89 -0.58 -1.84 -1.27
C ASN A 89 0.13 -2.19 -2.58
N ALA A 90 -0.48 -2.97 -3.46
CA ALA A 90 0.14 -3.37 -4.73
C ALA A 90 0.73 -2.18 -5.49
N GLY A 91 1.98 -2.30 -5.90
CA GLY A 91 2.67 -1.22 -6.61
C GLY A 91 4.06 -1.62 -7.07
N ILE A 92 4.61 -0.83 -7.98
CA ILE A 92 5.95 -1.03 -8.54
C ILE A 92 6.76 0.26 -8.50
N GLY A 93 8.08 0.13 -8.40
CA GLY A 93 9.05 1.24 -8.39
C GLY A 93 9.81 1.42 -9.71
N LYS A 94 9.25 0.96 -10.84
CA LYS A 94 9.89 1.09 -12.16
C LYS A 94 9.69 2.50 -12.71
N GLY A 95 10.62 2.95 -13.57
CA GLY A 95 10.51 4.24 -14.25
C GLY A 95 11.73 4.53 -15.09
N ALA A 96 11.61 5.57 -15.90
CA ALA A 96 12.69 6.11 -16.73
C ALA A 96 12.55 7.64 -16.80
N PRO A 97 13.62 8.39 -17.11
CA PRO A 97 13.50 9.82 -17.33
C PRO A 97 12.47 10.11 -18.43
N LEU A 98 11.62 11.09 -18.19
CA LEU A 98 10.64 11.50 -19.21
C LEU A 98 11.37 12.00 -20.45
N GLY A 99 10.86 11.64 -21.63
CA GLY A 99 11.50 11.97 -22.91
C GLY A 99 12.65 11.04 -23.33
N SER A 100 12.96 9.99 -22.55
CA SER A 100 14.02 9.00 -22.86
C SER A 100 13.62 7.88 -23.83
N GLY A 101 12.42 7.94 -24.42
CA GLY A 101 11.87 6.89 -25.29
C GLY A 101 11.38 5.65 -24.56
N LYS A 102 11.46 5.60 -23.24
CA LYS A 102 11.04 4.45 -22.41
C LYS A 102 9.63 4.63 -21.83
N LEU A 103 8.67 5.01 -22.68
CA LEU A 103 7.27 5.26 -22.29
C LEU A 103 6.65 4.11 -21.52
N LEU A 104 6.88 2.86 -21.94
CA LEU A 104 6.26 1.68 -21.34
C LEU A 104 6.60 1.56 -19.85
N ALA A 105 7.83 1.83 -19.44
CA ALA A 105 8.22 1.75 -18.01
C ALA A 105 7.43 2.76 -17.15
N ASN A 106 7.26 3.98 -17.65
CA ASN A 106 6.52 5.03 -16.97
C ASN A 106 5.00 4.76 -16.99
N LYS A 107 4.47 4.34 -18.15
CA LYS A 107 3.06 3.98 -18.30
C LYS A 107 2.68 2.85 -17.34
N THR A 108 3.42 1.74 -17.34
CA THR A 108 3.17 0.61 -16.42
C THR A 108 3.18 1.06 -14.95
N THR A 109 4.03 2.01 -14.58
CA THR A 109 4.05 2.53 -13.21
C THR A 109 2.78 3.31 -12.86
N ILE A 110 2.29 4.15 -13.76
CA ILE A 110 1.03 4.89 -13.57
C ILE A 110 -0.15 3.91 -13.53
N GLU A 111 -0.23 2.98 -14.47
CA GLU A 111 -1.29 1.95 -14.55
C GLU A 111 -1.38 1.17 -13.23
N THR A 112 -0.25 0.60 -12.77
CA THR A 112 -0.26 -0.24 -11.57
C THR A 112 -0.47 0.55 -10.28
N ASN A 113 0.22 1.70 -10.13
CA ASN A 113 0.23 2.40 -8.85
C ASN A 113 -0.96 3.35 -8.66
N LEU A 114 -1.61 3.80 -9.73
CA LEU A 114 -2.70 4.77 -9.66
C LEU A 114 -4.01 4.23 -10.25
N VAL A 115 -4.02 3.77 -11.50
CA VAL A 115 -5.25 3.31 -12.14
C VAL A 115 -5.77 2.03 -11.46
N ALA A 116 -4.90 1.03 -11.30
CA ALA A 116 -5.28 -0.19 -10.59
C ALA A 116 -5.58 0.05 -9.10
N ALA A 117 -4.93 1.04 -8.47
CA ALA A 117 -5.30 1.44 -7.10
C ALA A 117 -6.71 2.04 -7.04
N LEU A 118 -7.12 2.84 -8.03
CA LEU A 118 -8.48 3.38 -8.12
C LEU A 118 -9.52 2.25 -8.20
N VAL A 119 -9.30 1.23 -9.03
CA VAL A 119 -10.20 0.08 -9.13
C VAL A 119 -10.33 -0.65 -7.78
N GLN A 120 -9.22 -0.87 -7.08
CA GLN A 120 -9.22 -1.50 -5.75
C GLN A 120 -9.96 -0.63 -4.71
N ILE A 121 -9.82 0.69 -4.79
CA ILE A 121 -10.53 1.65 -3.92
C ILE A 121 -12.04 1.54 -4.14
N GLU A 122 -12.50 1.61 -5.39
CA GLU A 122 -13.93 1.50 -5.74
C GLU A 122 -14.50 0.18 -5.22
N THR A 123 -13.84 -0.95 -5.53
CA THR A 123 -14.27 -2.28 -5.05
C THR A 123 -14.35 -2.34 -3.52
N ALA A 124 -13.33 -1.85 -2.81
CA ALA A 124 -13.32 -1.86 -1.35
C ALA A 124 -14.44 -0.99 -0.74
N LEU A 125 -14.71 0.17 -1.33
CA LEU A 125 -15.76 1.07 -0.86
C LEU A 125 -17.16 0.47 -1.10
N GLU A 126 -17.41 -0.21 -2.22
CA GLU A 126 -18.66 -0.94 -2.47
C GLU A 126 -18.86 -2.03 -1.42
N MET A 127 -17.84 -2.82 -1.10
CA MET A 127 -17.88 -3.82 -0.02
C MET A 127 -18.22 -3.18 1.33
N PHE A 128 -17.58 -2.06 1.67
CA PHE A 128 -17.80 -1.38 2.94
C PHE A 128 -19.16 -0.68 3.03
N LYS A 129 -19.71 -0.20 1.91
CA LYS A 129 -21.10 0.31 1.85
C LYS A 129 -22.09 -0.81 2.13
N THR A 130 -21.87 -2.00 1.57
CA THR A 130 -22.71 -3.18 1.79
C THR A 130 -22.62 -3.69 3.24
N SER A 131 -21.41 -3.75 3.82
CA SER A 131 -21.21 -4.21 5.21
C SER A 131 -21.51 -3.14 6.27
N GLY A 132 -21.74 -1.89 5.86
CA GLY A 132 -22.08 -0.77 6.73
C GLY A 132 -20.87 -0.14 7.44
N SER A 133 -19.66 -0.68 7.31
CA SER A 133 -18.43 -0.12 7.91
C SER A 133 -17.18 -0.69 7.27
N GLY A 134 -16.03 0.01 7.44
CA GLY A 134 -14.76 -0.49 6.96
C GLY A 134 -13.60 0.48 7.18
N HIS A 135 -12.38 -0.01 6.95
CA HIS A 135 -11.18 0.82 6.95
C HIS A 135 -10.38 0.63 5.66
N LEU A 136 -10.38 1.64 4.81
CA LEU A 136 -9.58 1.70 3.59
C LEU A 136 -8.21 2.29 3.89
N VAL A 137 -7.16 1.54 3.60
CA VAL A 137 -5.76 1.96 3.77
C VAL A 137 -5.10 2.08 2.40
N LEU A 138 -4.62 3.27 2.08
CA LEU A 138 -3.92 3.56 0.83
C LEU A 138 -2.42 3.71 1.09
N ILE A 139 -1.61 2.82 0.51
CA ILE A 139 -0.15 2.93 0.61
C ILE A 139 0.37 3.86 -0.50
N SER A 140 0.59 5.13 -0.12
CA SER A 140 1.22 6.14 -0.95
C SER A 140 2.77 6.07 -0.80
N SER A 141 3.44 7.18 -0.66
CA SER A 141 4.87 7.32 -0.38
C SER A 141 5.19 8.75 0.03
N VAL A 142 6.25 8.95 0.79
CA VAL A 142 6.81 10.29 1.03
C VAL A 142 7.18 11.00 -0.29
N LEU A 143 7.56 10.24 -1.33
CA LEU A 143 7.84 10.78 -2.66
C LEU A 143 6.57 11.30 -3.39
N GLY A 144 5.38 10.95 -2.94
CA GLY A 144 4.13 11.56 -3.41
C GLY A 144 3.90 12.99 -2.90
N ALA A 145 4.74 13.50 -2.01
CA ALA A 145 4.61 14.85 -1.48
C ALA A 145 5.00 15.95 -2.48
N ARG A 146 5.91 15.66 -3.41
CA ARG A 146 6.43 16.62 -4.41
C ARG A 146 6.92 15.88 -5.66
N GLY A 147 6.95 16.57 -6.80
CA GLY A 147 7.56 16.04 -8.01
C GLY A 147 9.05 15.75 -7.79
N VAL A 148 9.50 14.56 -8.21
CA VAL A 148 10.88 14.11 -8.11
C VAL A 148 11.41 13.88 -9.52
N PRO A 149 12.57 14.42 -9.91
CA PRO A 149 13.09 14.31 -11.26
C PRO A 149 13.64 12.91 -11.59
N GLY A 150 13.93 12.69 -12.89
CA GLY A 150 14.58 11.48 -13.37
C GLY A 150 13.67 10.25 -13.37
N VAL A 151 14.21 9.12 -13.00
CA VAL A 151 13.53 7.81 -13.06
C VAL A 151 12.33 7.70 -12.11
N LYS A 152 12.24 8.56 -11.11
CA LYS A 152 11.18 8.54 -10.10
C LYS A 152 9.99 9.45 -10.45
N ALA A 153 10.01 10.18 -11.57
CA ALA A 153 8.98 11.15 -11.92
C ALA A 153 7.58 10.50 -12.02
N ALA A 154 7.43 9.41 -12.77
CA ALA A 154 6.16 8.70 -12.91
C ALA A 154 5.71 8.06 -11.58
N TYR A 155 6.65 7.51 -10.80
CA TYR A 155 6.37 6.96 -9.48
C TYR A 155 5.84 8.05 -8.52
N ALA A 156 6.54 9.19 -8.42
CA ALA A 156 6.13 10.29 -7.56
C ALA A 156 4.74 10.82 -7.95
N ALA A 157 4.48 10.98 -9.25
CA ALA A 157 3.17 11.39 -9.77
C ALA A 157 2.07 10.38 -9.41
N SER A 158 2.32 9.06 -9.57
CA SER A 158 1.34 8.03 -9.21
C SER A 158 1.01 8.05 -7.71
N LYS A 159 2.02 8.19 -6.85
CA LYS A 159 1.82 8.23 -5.39
C LYS A 159 1.20 9.56 -4.91
N ALA A 160 1.44 10.66 -5.61
CA ALA A 160 0.71 11.92 -5.40
C ALA A 160 -0.79 11.76 -5.75
N GLY A 161 -1.11 11.06 -6.86
CA GLY A 161 -2.48 10.75 -7.25
C GLY A 161 -3.21 9.91 -6.20
N VAL A 162 -2.60 8.81 -5.74
CA VAL A 162 -3.17 7.97 -4.65
C VAL A 162 -3.41 8.79 -3.37
N ARG A 163 -2.48 9.68 -3.03
CA ARG A 163 -2.65 10.58 -1.88
C ARG A 163 -3.85 11.50 -2.07
N SER A 164 -3.98 12.11 -3.24
CA SER A 164 -5.10 13.02 -3.55
C SER A 164 -6.44 12.31 -3.48
N LEU A 165 -6.56 11.08 -4.04
CA LEU A 165 -7.75 10.25 -3.90
C LEU A 165 -8.09 10.01 -2.43
N GLY A 166 -7.10 9.63 -1.63
CA GLY A 166 -7.31 9.40 -0.20
C GLY A 166 -7.72 10.66 0.57
N GLU A 167 -7.18 11.83 0.23
CA GLU A 167 -7.57 13.11 0.84
C GLU A 167 -9.04 13.45 0.51
N SER A 168 -9.49 13.22 -0.73
CA SER A 168 -10.87 13.42 -1.17
C SER A 168 -11.84 12.49 -0.42
N LEU A 169 -11.53 11.19 -0.38
CA LEU A 169 -12.34 10.19 0.32
C LEU A 169 -12.43 10.46 1.83
N ARG A 170 -11.36 10.95 2.44
CA ARG A 170 -11.38 11.35 3.86
C ARG A 170 -12.33 12.50 4.13
N ALA A 171 -12.43 13.46 3.21
CA ALA A 171 -13.38 14.54 3.33
C ALA A 171 -14.82 14.02 3.20
N GLU A 172 -15.07 13.14 2.23
CA GLU A 172 -16.36 12.53 1.96
C GLU A 172 -16.86 11.64 3.12
N TYR A 173 -16.00 10.74 3.62
CA TYR A 173 -16.34 9.77 4.68
C TYR A 173 -16.06 10.25 6.10
N ARG A 174 -15.79 11.55 6.31
CA ARG A 174 -15.34 12.10 7.60
C ARG A 174 -16.19 11.70 8.79
N SER A 175 -17.49 11.75 8.65
CA SER A 175 -18.46 11.50 9.73
C SER A 175 -19.09 10.11 9.70
N GLY A 176 -18.70 9.26 8.75
CA GLY A 176 -19.27 7.94 8.54
C GLY A 176 -18.52 6.81 9.26
N PRO A 177 -19.09 5.59 9.16
CA PRO A 177 -18.47 4.37 9.70
C PRO A 177 -17.31 3.85 8.85
N ILE A 178 -17.15 4.35 7.62
CA ILE A 178 -16.01 4.04 6.76
C ILE A 178 -14.87 5.01 7.10
N LYS A 179 -13.70 4.45 7.43
CA LYS A 179 -12.48 5.23 7.70
C LYS A 179 -11.51 5.09 6.53
N VAL A 180 -10.76 6.16 6.27
CA VAL A 180 -9.76 6.18 5.18
C VAL A 180 -8.43 6.69 5.74
N SER A 181 -7.38 5.90 5.54
CA SER A 181 -6.00 6.25 5.92
C SER A 181 -5.10 6.33 4.69
N VAL A 182 -4.33 7.40 4.58
CA VAL A 182 -3.23 7.51 3.63
C VAL A 182 -1.92 7.32 4.38
N ILE A 183 -1.24 6.22 4.11
CA ILE A 183 0.06 5.93 4.71
C ILE A 183 1.15 6.23 3.70
N GLU A 184 2.15 6.99 4.13
CA GLU A 184 3.26 7.46 3.30
C GLU A 184 4.57 6.84 3.81
N PRO A 185 4.95 5.61 3.36
CA PRO A 185 6.24 5.04 3.72
C PRO A 185 7.39 5.90 3.20
N GLY A 186 8.42 6.07 4.05
CA GLY A 186 9.73 6.53 3.65
C GLY A 186 10.53 5.40 2.99
N TYR A 187 11.85 5.47 3.08
CA TYR A 187 12.71 4.39 2.58
C TYR A 187 12.74 3.24 3.60
N ILE A 188 12.08 2.15 3.24
CA ILE A 188 12.06 0.88 3.99
C ILE A 188 12.69 -0.17 3.09
N GLU A 189 13.59 -0.97 3.63
CA GLU A 189 14.27 -2.04 2.90
C GLU A 189 13.25 -3.04 2.33
N SER A 190 13.36 -3.33 1.03
CA SER A 190 12.47 -4.23 0.29
C SER A 190 13.09 -4.60 -1.07
N GLU A 191 12.50 -5.57 -1.77
CA GLU A 191 12.91 -5.88 -3.15
C GLU A 191 12.85 -4.64 -4.07
N MET A 192 11.93 -3.72 -3.82
CA MET A 192 11.78 -2.47 -4.58
C MET A 192 12.92 -1.50 -4.33
N THR A 193 13.42 -1.42 -3.10
CA THR A 193 14.48 -0.49 -2.70
C THR A 193 15.89 -1.10 -2.83
N ALA A 194 16.02 -2.41 -3.01
CA ALA A 194 17.32 -3.10 -3.12
C ALA A 194 18.20 -2.57 -4.27
N LYS A 195 17.62 -1.96 -5.29
CA LYS A 195 18.32 -1.33 -6.42
C LYS A 195 18.48 0.20 -6.26
N SER A 196 18.12 0.75 -5.12
CA SER A 196 18.27 2.19 -4.86
C SER A 196 19.66 2.48 -4.34
N ASN A 197 20.34 3.43 -4.97
CA ASN A 197 21.66 3.91 -4.50
C ASN A 197 21.57 4.81 -3.26
N SER A 198 20.35 5.17 -2.84
CA SER A 198 20.12 6.02 -1.67
C SER A 198 19.86 5.16 -0.45
N THR A 199 20.83 5.06 0.43
CA THR A 199 20.72 4.42 1.75
C THR A 199 20.38 5.41 2.86
N MET A 200 20.39 6.70 2.54
CA MET A 200 20.11 7.75 3.52
C MET A 200 18.66 7.64 4.03
N LEU A 201 18.52 7.58 5.36
CA LEU A 201 17.23 7.46 6.06
C LEU A 201 16.47 6.15 5.75
N MET A 202 17.14 5.13 5.23
CA MET A 202 16.57 3.80 5.05
C MET A 202 16.54 3.08 6.40
N VAL A 203 15.40 2.49 6.71
CA VAL A 203 15.24 1.57 7.86
C VAL A 203 15.12 0.13 7.36
N ASP A 204 15.52 -0.82 8.18
CA ASP A 204 15.33 -2.24 7.89
C ASP A 204 13.84 -2.58 7.73
N ASN A 205 13.57 -3.70 7.04
CA ASN A 205 12.21 -4.13 6.74
C ASN A 205 11.37 -4.34 8.00
N ALA A 206 11.92 -5.01 9.02
CA ALA A 206 11.18 -5.37 10.23
C ALA A 206 10.74 -4.12 11.02
N THR A 207 11.65 -3.17 11.23
CA THR A 207 11.38 -1.87 11.87
C THR A 207 10.36 -1.06 11.09
N GLY A 208 10.55 -0.94 9.77
CA GLY A 208 9.67 -0.17 8.90
C GLY A 208 8.27 -0.73 8.83
N VAL A 209 8.14 -2.05 8.67
CA VAL A 209 6.83 -2.73 8.60
C VAL A 209 6.10 -2.69 9.94
N LYS A 210 6.81 -2.87 11.06
CA LYS A 210 6.20 -2.72 12.38
C LYS A 210 5.62 -1.32 12.56
N ALA A 211 6.39 -0.29 12.26
CA ALA A 211 5.93 1.09 12.32
C ALA A 211 4.72 1.36 11.39
N LEU A 212 4.71 0.72 10.20
CA LEU A 212 3.63 0.79 9.23
C LEU A 212 2.33 0.21 9.80
N VAL A 213 2.37 -1.03 10.32
CA VAL A 213 1.21 -1.68 10.92
C VAL A 213 0.72 -0.92 12.16
N ASP A 214 1.63 -0.49 13.02
CA ASP A 214 1.25 0.30 14.21
C ASP A 214 0.61 1.65 13.83
N ALA A 215 1.01 2.25 12.71
CA ALA A 215 0.32 3.42 12.16
C ALA A 215 -1.08 3.05 11.65
N ILE A 216 -1.21 2.00 10.84
CA ILE A 216 -2.49 1.55 10.29
C ILE A 216 -3.51 1.21 11.39
N GLU A 217 -3.07 0.55 12.47
CA GLU A 217 -3.94 0.18 13.59
C GLU A 217 -4.56 1.40 14.32
N ARG A 218 -3.89 2.54 14.31
CA ARG A 218 -4.41 3.80 14.87
C ARG A 218 -5.44 4.50 13.98
N GLU A 219 -5.68 4.00 12.76
CA GLU A 219 -6.59 4.58 11.76
C GLU A 219 -6.37 6.09 11.53
N PRO A 220 -5.12 6.59 11.34
CA PRO A 220 -4.88 8.00 11.14
C PRO A 220 -5.45 8.43 9.80
N GLY A 221 -5.88 9.65 9.69
CA GLY A 221 -6.25 10.16 8.36
C GLY A 221 -5.07 10.17 7.40
N ARG A 222 -3.85 10.47 7.89
CA ARG A 222 -2.60 10.44 7.14
C ARG A 222 -1.42 10.25 8.09
N ALA A 223 -0.42 9.45 7.67
CA ALA A 223 0.82 9.28 8.42
C ALA A 223 2.01 9.01 7.50
N ALA A 224 3.13 9.71 7.74
CA ALA A 224 4.44 9.32 7.23
C ALA A 224 5.05 8.26 8.16
N VAL A 225 5.70 7.23 7.60
CA VAL A 225 6.19 6.07 8.36
C VAL A 225 7.59 5.68 7.90
N PRO A 226 8.56 5.52 8.83
CA PRO A 226 8.48 5.88 10.25
C PRO A 226 8.17 7.36 10.46
N TRP A 227 7.57 7.71 11.61
CA TRP A 227 7.22 9.11 11.87
C TRP A 227 8.44 10.03 11.80
N TRP A 228 9.53 9.65 12.47
CA TRP A 228 10.80 10.36 12.39
C TRP A 228 11.75 9.64 11.43
N PRO A 229 12.44 10.35 10.54
CA PRO A 229 12.38 11.81 10.31
C PRO A 229 11.33 12.24 9.27
N TRP A 230 10.49 11.32 8.76
CA TRP A 230 9.70 11.54 7.56
C TRP A 230 8.53 12.52 7.74
N ALA A 231 7.88 12.56 8.91
CA ALA A 231 6.74 13.44 9.10
C ALA A 231 7.11 14.93 8.94
N PRO A 232 8.15 15.47 9.61
CA PRO A 232 8.59 16.85 9.37
C PRO A 232 9.17 17.02 7.95
N LEU A 233 9.92 16.04 7.44
CA LEU A 233 10.56 16.13 6.14
C LEU A 233 9.54 16.23 4.99
N VAL A 234 8.45 15.49 5.05
CA VAL A 234 7.34 15.58 4.06
C VAL A 234 6.74 16.99 4.03
N GLN A 235 6.60 17.68 5.16
CA GLN A 235 6.09 19.05 5.17
C GLN A 235 7.08 20.01 4.48
N VAL A 236 8.37 19.85 4.76
CA VAL A 236 9.42 20.63 4.08
C VAL A 236 9.41 20.33 2.57
N MET A 237 9.33 19.06 2.17
CA MET A 237 9.28 18.67 0.75
C MET A 237 8.15 19.35 -0.01
N ARG A 238 6.99 19.56 0.59
CA ARG A 238 5.82 20.20 -0.04
C ARG A 238 6.08 21.63 -0.50
N VAL A 239 6.90 22.34 0.24
CA VAL A 239 7.21 23.77 -0.02
C VAL A 239 8.56 23.97 -0.74
N LEU A 240 9.38 22.92 -0.84
CA LEU A 240 10.68 22.98 -1.50
C LEU A 240 10.56 23.41 -2.97
N PRO A 241 11.42 24.30 -3.47
CA PRO A 241 11.56 24.54 -4.90
C PRO A 241 11.90 23.24 -5.65
N PRO A 242 11.31 22.97 -6.83
CA PRO A 242 11.53 21.72 -7.58
C PRO A 242 13.01 21.40 -7.86
N ARG A 243 13.85 22.41 -7.98
CA ARG A 243 15.31 22.25 -8.17
C ARG A 243 16.01 21.52 -7.01
N LEU A 244 15.46 21.60 -5.81
CA LEU A 244 16.01 20.96 -4.62
C LEU A 244 15.49 19.52 -4.40
N THR A 245 14.44 19.10 -5.12
CA THR A 245 13.93 17.72 -5.00
C THR A 245 14.84 16.66 -5.62
N LYS A 246 15.92 17.06 -6.31
CA LYS A 246 16.99 16.16 -6.79
C LYS A 246 17.60 15.29 -5.69
N TRP A 247 17.61 15.77 -4.45
CA TRP A 247 18.15 15.04 -3.30
C TRP A 247 17.35 13.77 -2.97
N PHE A 248 16.12 13.64 -3.50
CA PHE A 248 15.25 12.47 -3.32
C PHE A 248 15.17 11.58 -4.59
N ALA A 249 15.95 11.88 -5.62
CA ALA A 249 15.93 11.18 -6.92
C ALA A 249 16.71 9.85 -6.90
#